data_81f52e635c2c069f90e554aff2a8c051
#
_entry.id   81f52e635c2c069f90e554aff2a8c051
#
_cell.length_a   1.000
_cell.length_b   1.000
_cell.length_c   1.000
_cell.angle_alpha   90.00
_cell.angle_beta   90.00
_cell.angle_gamma   90.00
#
_symmetry.space_group_name_H-M   'P 1'
#
loop_
_entity.id
_entity.type
_entity.pdbx_description
1 polymer ?
#
loop_
_entity_poly.entity_id
_entity_poly.type
_entity_poly.pdbx_seq_one_letter_code
_entity_poly.pdbx_strand_id
1 'polypeptide(L)'
;MVLAHLAAQGRQDRVSAASFAVTVLDWARAGTVSALMDEESVRAATERSRKKGYLDGAQLAEVFAWLRPNDLIWNYWVNNYLQGKPPPNFDILFWNADTTRMSAGLHRDFIDVALGNQLTEAGGATMLGTPVDLSTVTVDSYVTAGIADHLCPWQSCYRSTQLLGGKSRFILSTSGHIASLVNPPGNPKSTFQVAGDTPEDPKEWLAQAETVQGSWWPDYMTWLGERSGEEVPAPRELGGKLEVLAEAPGTYVFDK
;
A
#
# COMPACT_ATOMS: atom_id res chain seq x y z
N MET A 1 4.51 -8.28 -8.54
CA MET A 1 4.02 -9.36 -9.42
C MET A 1 3.85 -8.90 -10.89
N VAL A 2 3.07 -7.84 -11.23
CA VAL A 2 2.91 -7.39 -12.64
C VAL A 2 4.26 -7.06 -13.30
N LEU A 3 5.13 -6.32 -12.62
CA LEU A 3 6.47 -5.98 -13.16
C LEU A 3 7.33 -7.21 -13.42
N ALA A 4 7.33 -8.19 -12.51
CA ALA A 4 8.06 -9.44 -12.70
C ALA A 4 7.49 -10.29 -13.87
N HIS A 5 6.15 -10.26 -14.04
CA HIS A 5 5.53 -10.90 -15.20
C HIS A 5 5.93 -10.20 -16.52
N LEU A 6 5.96 -8.86 -16.55
CA LEU A 6 6.45 -8.12 -17.71
C LEU A 6 7.94 -8.38 -17.98
N ALA A 7 8.75 -8.48 -16.91
CA ALA A 7 10.16 -8.82 -17.02
C ALA A 7 10.38 -10.18 -17.66
N ALA A 8 9.66 -11.20 -17.19
CA ALA A 8 9.72 -12.55 -17.74
C ALA A 8 9.27 -12.62 -19.21
N GLN A 9 8.45 -11.68 -19.66
CA GLN A 9 8.04 -11.55 -21.07
C GLN A 9 8.95 -10.67 -21.91
N GLY A 10 10.03 -10.10 -21.35
CA GLY A 10 10.88 -9.14 -22.05
C GLY A 10 10.18 -7.80 -22.36
N ARG A 11 9.20 -7.39 -21.57
CA ARG A 11 8.32 -6.23 -21.80
C ARG A 11 8.40 -5.18 -20.70
N GLN A 12 9.48 -5.14 -19.94
CA GLN A 12 9.69 -4.13 -18.88
C GLN A 12 9.81 -2.70 -19.40
N ASP A 13 10.26 -2.53 -20.65
CA ASP A 13 10.34 -1.26 -21.36
C ASP A 13 9.01 -0.48 -21.44
N ARG A 14 7.89 -1.14 -21.15
CA ARG A 14 6.57 -0.51 -21.02
C ARG A 14 6.36 0.32 -19.75
N VAL A 15 7.25 0.18 -18.78
CA VAL A 15 7.18 0.87 -17.49
C VAL A 15 8.50 1.58 -17.27
N SER A 16 8.46 2.91 -17.20
CA SER A 16 9.65 3.73 -17.02
C SER A 16 10.09 3.81 -15.54
N ALA A 17 9.14 3.73 -14.62
CA ALA A 17 9.38 3.82 -13.18
C ALA A 17 8.25 3.15 -12.39
N ALA A 18 8.53 2.77 -11.14
CA ALA A 18 7.55 2.18 -10.23
C ALA A 18 7.58 2.83 -8.86
N SER A 19 6.41 3.08 -8.28
CA SER A 19 6.29 3.62 -6.92
C SER A 19 5.63 2.61 -5.99
N PHE A 20 6.25 2.39 -4.83
CA PHE A 20 5.77 1.49 -3.79
C PHE A 20 5.46 2.30 -2.53
N ALA A 21 4.20 2.53 -2.26
CA ALA A 21 3.74 3.29 -1.11
C ALA A 21 3.32 2.32 0.01
N VAL A 22 3.97 2.40 1.16
CA VAL A 22 3.73 1.54 2.35
C VAL A 22 3.55 0.07 1.98
N THR A 23 4.35 -0.43 1.05
CA THR A 23 4.21 -1.76 0.45
C THR A 23 5.14 -2.76 1.12
N VAL A 24 4.57 -3.85 1.62
CA VAL A 24 5.30 -4.98 2.21
C VAL A 24 5.43 -6.09 1.17
N LEU A 25 6.64 -6.39 0.72
CA LEU A 25 6.94 -7.50 -0.17
C LEU A 25 7.60 -8.68 0.57
N ASP A 26 8.17 -8.43 1.75
CA ASP A 26 8.70 -9.44 2.68
C ASP A 26 7.87 -9.44 3.96
N TRP A 27 7.06 -10.48 4.15
CA TRP A 27 6.13 -10.62 5.26
C TRP A 27 6.74 -11.22 6.52
N ALA A 28 8.00 -11.66 6.49
CA ALA A 28 8.66 -12.27 7.65
C ALA A 28 8.70 -11.36 8.90
N ARG A 29 8.52 -10.05 8.71
CA ARG A 29 8.50 -9.04 9.78
C ARG A 29 7.31 -8.09 9.66
N ALA A 30 6.13 -8.62 9.33
CA ALA A 30 4.90 -7.82 9.08
C ALA A 30 4.29 -7.20 10.36
N GLY A 31 5.01 -7.15 11.47
CA GLY A 31 4.57 -6.48 12.71
C GLY A 31 3.34 -7.12 13.35
N THR A 32 2.43 -6.30 13.88
CA THR A 32 1.21 -6.78 14.58
C THR A 32 0.26 -7.54 13.66
N VAL A 33 0.28 -7.30 12.36
CA VAL A 33 -0.55 -8.04 11.40
C VAL A 33 -0.22 -9.54 11.42
N SER A 34 1.05 -9.90 11.63
CA SER A 34 1.47 -11.30 11.71
C SER A 34 0.81 -12.09 12.86
N ALA A 35 0.41 -11.40 13.92
CA ALA A 35 -0.31 -12.04 15.05
C ALA A 35 -1.73 -12.51 14.67
N LEU A 36 -2.31 -11.99 13.60
CA LEU A 36 -3.62 -12.41 13.09
C LEU A 36 -3.50 -13.45 11.97
N MET A 37 -2.29 -13.85 11.60
CA MET A 37 -2.00 -14.77 10.50
C MET A 37 -1.69 -16.19 10.98
N ASP A 38 -2.30 -16.64 12.09
CA ASP A 38 -2.24 -18.04 12.48
C ASP A 38 -3.05 -18.94 11.53
N GLU A 39 -2.60 -20.18 11.35
CA GLU A 39 -3.17 -21.11 10.36
C GLU A 39 -4.67 -21.37 10.57
N GLU A 40 -5.15 -21.40 11.81
CA GLU A 40 -6.56 -21.67 12.09
C GLU A 40 -7.45 -20.49 11.72
N SER A 41 -7.08 -19.27 12.13
CA SER A 41 -7.77 -18.03 11.77
C SER A 41 -7.82 -17.82 10.27
N VAL A 42 -6.69 -18.02 9.60
CA VAL A 42 -6.58 -17.91 8.15
C VAL A 42 -7.45 -18.93 7.43
N ARG A 43 -7.41 -20.20 7.85
CA ARG A 43 -8.26 -21.25 7.28
C ARG A 43 -9.75 -20.92 7.45
N ALA A 44 -10.14 -20.46 8.64
CA ALA A 44 -11.52 -20.08 8.89
C ALA A 44 -11.99 -18.88 8.04
N ALA A 45 -11.12 -17.88 7.83
CA ALA A 45 -11.41 -16.72 7.03
C ALA A 45 -11.52 -17.06 5.52
N THR A 46 -10.57 -17.85 5.02
CA THR A 46 -10.56 -18.28 3.61
C THR A 46 -11.72 -19.22 3.29
N GLU A 47 -12.09 -20.12 4.21
CA GLU A 47 -13.25 -20.99 4.04
C GLU A 47 -14.57 -20.19 4.04
N ARG A 48 -14.71 -19.17 4.86
CA ARG A 48 -15.88 -18.26 4.84
C ARG A 48 -16.01 -17.55 3.50
N SER A 49 -14.92 -16.94 3.01
CA SER A 49 -14.96 -16.26 1.72
C SER A 49 -15.20 -17.24 0.56
N ARG A 50 -14.64 -18.46 0.61
CA ARG A 50 -14.90 -19.51 -0.36
C ARG A 50 -16.38 -19.89 -0.46
N LYS A 51 -17.05 -20.08 0.69
CA LYS A 51 -18.48 -20.42 0.76
C LYS A 51 -19.36 -19.28 0.23
N LYS A 52 -18.97 -18.02 0.52
CA LYS A 52 -19.71 -16.81 0.10
C LYS A 52 -19.40 -16.39 -1.34
N GLY A 53 -18.27 -16.84 -1.90
CA GLY A 53 -17.74 -16.42 -3.20
C GLY A 53 -16.88 -15.16 -3.15
N TYR A 54 -16.86 -14.44 -2.02
CA TYR A 54 -16.08 -13.21 -1.82
C TYR A 54 -15.78 -12.94 -0.35
N LEU A 55 -14.74 -12.13 -0.10
CA LEU A 55 -14.49 -11.46 1.18
C LEU A 55 -15.31 -10.18 1.24
N ASP A 56 -16.09 -10.02 2.30
CA ASP A 56 -16.89 -8.83 2.53
C ASP A 56 -16.01 -7.69 3.11
N GLY A 57 -16.24 -6.47 2.65
CA GLY A 57 -15.54 -5.31 3.17
C GLY A 57 -15.75 -5.07 4.67
N ALA A 58 -16.93 -5.41 5.20
CA ALA A 58 -17.21 -5.32 6.63
C ALA A 58 -16.27 -6.21 7.47
N GLN A 59 -15.92 -7.40 6.98
CA GLN A 59 -14.98 -8.29 7.67
C GLN A 59 -13.56 -7.71 7.69
N LEU A 60 -13.16 -7.04 6.61
CA LEU A 60 -11.86 -6.37 6.56
C LEU A 60 -11.83 -5.15 7.50
N ALA A 61 -12.92 -4.38 7.55
CA ALA A 61 -13.06 -3.26 8.48
C ALA A 61 -12.99 -3.70 9.95
N GLU A 62 -13.54 -4.87 10.29
CA GLU A 62 -13.43 -5.45 11.63
C GLU A 62 -11.97 -5.75 11.99
N VAL A 63 -11.19 -6.33 11.08
CA VAL A 63 -9.76 -6.57 11.30
C VAL A 63 -9.03 -5.27 11.59
N PHE A 64 -9.26 -4.22 10.81
CA PHE A 64 -8.66 -2.91 11.04
C PHE A 64 -9.09 -2.29 12.38
N ALA A 65 -10.34 -2.45 12.78
CA ALA A 65 -10.82 -1.97 14.07
C ALA A 65 -10.09 -2.64 15.25
N TRP A 66 -9.84 -3.94 15.18
CA TRP A 66 -9.09 -4.67 16.19
C TRP A 66 -7.59 -4.38 16.20
N LEU A 67 -7.01 -3.97 15.09
CA LEU A 67 -5.61 -3.51 15.06
C LEU A 67 -5.42 -2.17 15.79
N ARG A 68 -6.47 -1.34 15.91
CA ARG A 68 -6.47 -0.09 16.66
C ARG A 68 -7.72 0.08 17.54
N PRO A 69 -7.95 -0.82 18.48
CA PRO A 69 -9.22 -0.86 19.24
C PRO A 69 -9.44 0.40 20.09
N ASN A 70 -8.37 1.02 20.61
CA ASN A 70 -8.50 2.24 21.38
C ASN A 70 -9.07 3.41 20.56
N ASP A 71 -8.66 3.53 19.29
CA ASP A 71 -9.11 4.62 18.42
C ASP A 71 -10.44 4.32 17.74
N LEU A 72 -10.64 3.07 17.30
CA LEU A 72 -11.73 2.69 16.41
C LEU A 72 -12.91 1.99 17.11
N ILE A 73 -12.73 1.54 18.37
CA ILE A 73 -13.78 0.90 19.18
C ILE A 73 -14.00 1.67 20.48
N TRP A 74 -12.98 1.68 21.37
CA TRP A 74 -13.16 2.18 22.74
C TRP A 74 -13.35 3.69 22.80
N ASN A 75 -12.74 4.45 21.90
CA ASN A 75 -12.96 5.90 21.82
C ASN A 75 -14.43 6.22 21.53
N TYR A 76 -15.07 5.51 20.60
CA TYR A 76 -16.49 5.67 20.31
C TYR A 76 -17.38 5.19 21.47
N TRP A 77 -17.02 4.07 22.08
CA TRP A 77 -17.72 3.59 23.26
C TRP A 77 -17.76 4.63 24.38
N VAL A 78 -16.60 5.21 24.72
CA VAL A 78 -16.50 6.22 25.79
C VAL A 78 -17.21 7.52 25.41
N ASN A 79 -16.90 8.09 24.25
CA ASN A 79 -17.40 9.41 23.90
C ASN A 79 -18.86 9.41 23.47
N ASN A 80 -19.27 8.46 22.65
CA ASN A 80 -20.61 8.45 22.08
C ASN A 80 -21.62 7.70 22.95
N TYR A 81 -21.29 6.50 23.43
CA TYR A 81 -22.20 5.72 24.25
C TYR A 81 -22.23 6.20 25.71
N LEU A 82 -21.09 6.25 26.40
CA LEU A 82 -21.04 6.60 27.82
C LEU A 82 -21.26 8.09 28.08
N GLN A 83 -20.70 8.97 27.25
CA GLN A 83 -20.80 10.43 27.44
C GLN A 83 -21.93 11.08 26.64
N GLY A 84 -22.62 10.33 25.77
CA GLY A 84 -23.72 10.83 24.97
C GLY A 84 -23.36 11.89 23.93
N LYS A 85 -22.09 12.03 23.57
CA LYS A 85 -21.66 12.97 22.53
C LYS A 85 -22.05 12.45 21.15
N PRO A 86 -22.49 13.30 20.21
CA PRO A 86 -22.73 12.86 18.85
C PRO A 86 -21.42 12.37 18.22
N PRO A 87 -21.48 11.33 17.37
CA PRO A 87 -20.30 10.90 16.62
C PRO A 87 -19.81 12.02 15.70
N PRO A 88 -18.50 12.12 15.44
CA PRO A 88 -17.98 13.10 14.50
C PRO A 88 -18.59 12.87 13.11
N ASN A 89 -19.01 13.94 12.45
CA ASN A 89 -19.59 13.89 11.13
C ASN A 89 -18.58 14.40 10.11
N PHE A 90 -17.88 13.46 9.45
CA PHE A 90 -16.93 13.75 8.37
C PHE A 90 -17.41 13.06 7.09
N ASP A 91 -17.37 13.76 5.98
CA ASP A 91 -17.71 13.23 4.65
C ASP A 91 -16.80 12.07 4.25
N ILE A 92 -15.51 12.12 4.62
CA ILE A 92 -14.54 11.04 4.39
C ILE A 92 -14.96 9.71 5.04
N LEU A 93 -15.75 9.72 6.10
CA LEU A 93 -16.26 8.50 6.73
C LEU A 93 -17.23 7.74 5.82
N PHE A 94 -18.03 8.46 5.03
CA PHE A 94 -18.91 7.84 4.04
C PHE A 94 -18.10 7.15 2.94
N TRP A 95 -17.08 7.83 2.40
CA TRP A 95 -16.17 7.23 1.43
C TRP A 95 -15.44 6.00 1.99
N ASN A 96 -14.95 6.06 3.22
CA ASN A 96 -14.26 4.94 3.87
C ASN A 96 -15.18 3.75 4.16
N ALA A 97 -16.47 3.99 4.36
CA ALA A 97 -17.46 2.94 4.57
C ALA A 97 -17.90 2.25 3.26
N ASP A 98 -17.63 2.87 2.11
CA ASP A 98 -17.92 2.32 0.78
C ASP A 98 -16.82 1.32 0.38
N THR A 99 -16.94 0.09 0.87
CA THR A 99 -15.95 -0.96 0.71
C THR A 99 -16.23 -1.86 -0.49
N THR A 100 -15.19 -2.24 -1.20
CA THR A 100 -15.25 -3.16 -2.33
C THR A 100 -15.08 -4.61 -1.86
N ARG A 101 -15.91 -5.50 -2.37
CA ARG A 101 -15.78 -6.94 -2.16
C ARG A 101 -14.59 -7.50 -2.92
N MET A 102 -13.82 -8.37 -2.28
CA MET A 102 -12.72 -9.10 -2.92
C MET A 102 -13.18 -10.52 -3.28
N SER A 103 -12.96 -10.99 -4.50
CA SER A 103 -13.29 -12.37 -4.85
C SER A 103 -12.57 -13.37 -3.94
N ALA A 104 -13.21 -14.49 -3.65
CA ALA A 104 -12.63 -15.52 -2.79
C ALA A 104 -11.30 -16.07 -3.33
N GLY A 105 -11.17 -16.15 -4.67
CA GLY A 105 -9.91 -16.55 -5.31
C GLY A 105 -8.79 -15.57 -5.03
N LEU A 106 -9.02 -14.28 -5.28
CA LEU A 106 -8.02 -13.24 -5.01
C LEU A 106 -7.65 -13.16 -3.51
N HIS A 107 -8.65 -13.30 -2.62
CA HIS A 107 -8.39 -13.36 -1.17
C HIS A 107 -7.45 -14.52 -0.82
N ARG A 108 -7.70 -15.70 -1.39
CA ARG A 108 -6.86 -16.88 -1.20
C ARG A 108 -5.43 -16.63 -1.69
N ASP A 109 -5.28 -16.10 -2.92
CA ASP A 109 -3.97 -15.83 -3.51
C ASP A 109 -3.16 -14.83 -2.66
N PHE A 110 -3.79 -13.76 -2.14
CA PHE A 110 -3.14 -12.82 -1.22
C PHE A 110 -2.64 -13.50 0.05
N ILE A 111 -3.47 -14.33 0.65
CA ILE A 111 -3.12 -15.03 1.87
C ILE A 111 -1.96 -16.01 1.62
N ASP A 112 -2.03 -16.80 0.55
CA ASP A 112 -0.99 -17.78 0.22
C ASP A 112 0.35 -17.08 -0.06
N VAL A 113 0.35 -15.96 -0.78
CA VAL A 113 1.55 -15.14 -1.03
C VAL A 113 2.14 -14.59 0.26
N ALA A 114 1.29 -14.07 1.15
CA ALA A 114 1.74 -13.46 2.40
C ALA A 114 2.26 -14.48 3.41
N LEU A 115 1.50 -15.56 3.68
CA LEU A 115 1.88 -16.61 4.62
C LEU A 115 3.12 -17.40 4.18
N GLY A 116 3.19 -17.71 2.88
CA GLY A 116 4.33 -18.40 2.30
C GLY A 116 5.54 -17.50 2.09
N ASN A 117 5.41 -16.18 2.35
CA ASN A 117 6.42 -15.17 2.03
C ASN A 117 6.98 -15.31 0.59
N GLN A 118 6.09 -15.70 -0.32
CA GLN A 118 6.45 -16.25 -1.64
C GLN A 118 7.16 -15.25 -2.56
N LEU A 119 7.10 -13.95 -2.27
CA LEU A 119 7.75 -12.91 -3.09
C LEU A 119 9.24 -12.76 -2.80
N THR A 120 9.75 -13.37 -1.74
CA THR A 120 11.17 -13.29 -1.36
C THR A 120 12.06 -14.31 -2.09
N GLU A 121 11.45 -15.28 -2.75
CA GLU A 121 12.14 -16.32 -3.48
C GLU A 121 11.76 -16.35 -4.96
N ALA A 122 12.74 -16.52 -5.83
CA ALA A 122 12.51 -16.66 -7.27
C ALA A 122 11.60 -17.85 -7.56
N GLY A 123 10.46 -17.60 -8.19
CA GLY A 123 9.46 -18.65 -8.50
C GLY A 123 8.60 -19.08 -7.32
N GLY A 124 8.72 -18.46 -6.13
CA GLY A 124 7.89 -18.74 -4.97
C GLY A 124 6.40 -18.45 -5.21
N ALA A 125 6.10 -17.42 -6.00
CA ALA A 125 4.76 -17.11 -6.47
C ALA A 125 4.65 -17.31 -8.01
N THR A 126 3.43 -17.48 -8.50
CA THR A 126 3.14 -17.57 -9.94
C THR A 126 2.05 -16.55 -10.31
N MET A 127 2.23 -15.82 -11.40
CA MET A 127 1.24 -14.91 -11.95
C MET A 127 0.95 -15.24 -13.41
N LEU A 128 -0.30 -15.56 -13.72
CA LEU A 128 -0.75 -15.97 -15.07
C LEU A 128 0.14 -17.06 -15.70
N GLY A 129 0.52 -18.06 -14.89
CA GLY A 129 1.39 -19.15 -15.31
C GLY A 129 2.89 -18.80 -15.38
N THR A 130 3.27 -17.56 -15.06
CA THR A 130 4.66 -17.11 -15.07
C THR A 130 5.22 -17.11 -13.64
N PRO A 131 6.34 -17.81 -13.36
CA PRO A 131 7.02 -17.69 -12.07
C PRO A 131 7.44 -16.23 -11.80
N VAL A 132 7.21 -15.77 -10.58
CA VAL A 132 7.56 -14.41 -10.14
C VAL A 132 8.97 -14.43 -9.57
N ASP A 133 9.82 -13.54 -10.09
CA ASP A 133 11.15 -13.24 -9.56
C ASP A 133 11.31 -11.71 -9.50
N LEU A 134 11.29 -11.16 -8.30
CA LEU A 134 11.40 -9.70 -8.10
C LEU A 134 12.79 -9.17 -8.46
N SER A 135 13.82 -9.98 -8.39
CA SER A 135 15.19 -9.57 -8.77
C SER A 135 15.33 -9.25 -10.26
N THR A 136 14.43 -9.77 -11.09
CA THR A 136 14.38 -9.46 -12.53
C THR A 136 13.74 -8.12 -12.85
N VAL A 137 13.11 -7.48 -11.87
CA VAL A 137 12.51 -6.14 -12.03
C VAL A 137 13.60 -5.09 -11.94
N THR A 138 14.10 -4.66 -13.09
CA THR A 138 15.20 -3.68 -13.22
C THR A 138 14.72 -2.24 -13.41
N VAL A 139 13.41 -2.02 -13.35
CA VAL A 139 12.80 -0.69 -13.41
C VAL A 139 13.15 0.08 -12.12
N ASP A 140 13.54 1.34 -12.26
CA ASP A 140 13.80 2.21 -11.12
C ASP A 140 12.58 2.32 -10.21
N SER A 141 12.79 2.30 -8.91
CA SER A 141 11.72 2.33 -7.93
C SER A 141 11.85 3.45 -6.91
N TYR A 142 10.70 4.01 -6.51
CA TYR A 142 10.56 4.95 -5.41
C TYR A 142 9.73 4.30 -4.31
N VAL A 143 10.34 4.07 -3.15
CA VAL A 143 9.71 3.35 -2.04
C VAL A 143 9.48 4.32 -0.89
N THR A 144 8.23 4.51 -0.47
CA THR A 144 7.84 5.40 0.63
C THR A 144 7.29 4.60 1.79
N ALA A 145 7.75 4.91 3.01
CA ALA A 145 7.25 4.32 4.25
C ALA A 145 7.00 5.39 5.31
N GLY A 146 6.16 5.08 6.28
CA GLY A 146 5.89 5.92 7.45
C GLY A 146 6.63 5.42 8.69
N ILE A 147 7.34 6.30 9.40
CA ILE A 147 8.14 5.91 10.58
C ILE A 147 7.27 5.36 11.72
N ALA A 148 6.04 5.83 11.86
CA ALA A 148 5.07 5.39 12.86
C ALA A 148 3.96 4.50 12.26
N ASP A 149 4.22 3.87 11.12
CA ASP A 149 3.27 2.96 10.50
C ASP A 149 3.20 1.65 11.27
N HIS A 150 2.02 1.37 11.83
CA HIS A 150 1.76 0.17 12.62
C HIS A 150 1.22 -1.00 11.78
N LEU A 151 0.80 -0.75 10.54
CA LEU A 151 0.31 -1.76 9.60
C LEU A 151 1.44 -2.30 8.73
N CYS A 152 2.25 -1.39 8.20
CA CYS A 152 3.37 -1.70 7.33
C CYS A 152 4.68 -1.16 7.94
N PRO A 153 5.32 -1.89 8.85
CA PRO A 153 6.56 -1.45 9.47
C PRO A 153 7.57 -1.01 8.41
N TRP A 154 8.17 0.16 8.61
CA TRP A 154 9.02 0.77 7.59
C TRP A 154 10.21 -0.11 7.20
N GLN A 155 10.73 -0.94 8.12
CA GLN A 155 11.80 -1.89 7.84
C GLN A 155 11.35 -2.96 6.83
N SER A 156 10.08 -3.39 6.92
CA SER A 156 9.51 -4.33 5.95
C SER A 156 9.29 -3.68 4.58
N CYS A 157 8.86 -2.41 4.56
CA CYS A 157 8.79 -1.64 3.32
C CYS A 157 10.18 -1.44 2.70
N TYR A 158 11.19 -1.15 3.54
CA TYR A 158 12.59 -1.00 3.12
C TYR A 158 13.13 -2.26 2.42
N ARG A 159 12.74 -3.45 2.88
CA ARG A 159 13.15 -4.72 2.24
C ARG A 159 12.81 -4.79 0.75
N SER A 160 11.81 -4.05 0.30
CA SER A 160 11.48 -3.96 -1.13
C SER A 160 12.67 -3.47 -1.97
N THR A 161 13.52 -2.61 -1.42
CA THR A 161 14.72 -2.10 -2.10
C THR A 161 15.78 -3.17 -2.32
N GLN A 162 15.75 -4.25 -1.53
CA GLN A 162 16.68 -5.36 -1.60
C GLN A 162 16.18 -6.51 -2.48
N LEU A 163 14.86 -6.58 -2.68
CA LEU A 163 14.22 -7.60 -3.50
C LEU A 163 14.15 -7.22 -4.98
N LEU A 164 14.07 -5.92 -5.28
CA LEU A 164 14.01 -5.41 -6.65
C LEU A 164 15.40 -5.29 -7.26
N GLY A 165 15.55 -5.69 -8.52
CA GLY A 165 16.83 -5.66 -9.24
C GLY A 165 17.22 -4.29 -9.80
N GLY A 166 16.31 -3.31 -9.79
CA GLY A 166 16.55 -1.95 -10.26
C GLY A 166 17.05 -1.02 -9.15
N LYS A 167 17.39 0.22 -9.51
CA LYS A 167 17.79 1.23 -8.54
C LYS A 167 16.57 1.70 -7.74
N SER A 168 16.67 1.61 -6.41
CA SER A 168 15.62 2.05 -5.50
C SER A 168 16.01 3.36 -4.81
N ARG A 169 15.06 4.31 -4.72
CA ARG A 169 15.12 5.46 -3.82
C ARG A 169 14.15 5.21 -2.68
N PHE A 170 14.66 5.17 -1.45
CA PHE A 170 13.84 4.96 -0.26
C PHE A 170 13.63 6.25 0.51
N ILE A 171 12.38 6.49 0.92
CA ILE A 171 11.96 7.65 1.70
C ILE A 171 11.25 7.17 2.96
N LEU A 172 11.68 7.69 4.11
CA LEU A 172 11.02 7.46 5.39
C LEU A 172 10.36 8.75 5.87
N SER A 173 9.05 8.85 5.65
CA SER A 173 8.24 10.02 6.03
C SER A 173 7.83 9.97 7.51
N THR A 174 7.65 11.12 8.13
CA THR A 174 7.02 11.21 9.45
C THR A 174 5.56 10.75 9.40
N SER A 175 5.00 10.39 10.58
CA SER A 175 3.61 9.94 10.76
C SER A 175 3.35 8.45 10.46
N GLY A 176 2.07 8.07 10.62
CA GLY A 176 1.59 6.70 10.43
C GLY A 176 1.13 6.42 9.01
N HIS A 177 0.47 5.29 8.83
CA HIS A 177 0.13 4.67 7.54
C HIS A 177 -0.41 5.63 6.47
N ILE A 178 -1.53 6.28 6.73
CA ILE A 178 -2.16 7.20 5.77
C ILE A 178 -1.51 8.59 5.80
N ALA A 179 -1.25 9.12 7.00
CA ALA A 179 -0.76 10.47 7.16
C ALA A 179 0.64 10.68 6.55
N SER A 180 1.49 9.64 6.53
CA SER A 180 2.79 9.68 5.87
C SER A 180 2.69 9.82 4.35
N LEU A 181 1.65 9.26 3.74
CA LEU A 181 1.42 9.31 2.29
C LEU A 181 0.73 10.61 1.87
N VAL A 182 -0.32 11.01 2.59
CA VAL A 182 -1.07 12.24 2.28
C VAL A 182 -0.20 13.46 2.44
N ASN A 183 0.50 13.60 3.52
CA ASN A 183 1.51 14.63 3.86
C ASN A 183 1.67 15.78 2.83
N PRO A 184 0.76 16.77 2.79
CA PRO A 184 0.69 17.75 1.71
C PRO A 184 1.96 18.60 1.60
N PRO A 185 2.37 19.05 0.41
CA PRO A 185 3.61 19.82 0.18
C PRO A 185 3.78 21.05 1.06
N GLY A 186 2.69 21.68 1.47
CA GLY A 186 2.72 22.88 2.35
C GLY A 186 2.78 22.58 3.85
N ASN A 187 2.91 21.34 4.30
CA ASN A 187 2.95 21.00 5.73
C ASN A 187 4.31 21.34 6.35
N PRO A 188 4.41 22.40 7.20
CA PRO A 188 5.68 22.82 7.76
C PRO A 188 6.16 21.94 8.93
N LYS A 189 5.31 21.05 9.43
CA LYS A 189 5.60 20.19 10.59
C LYS A 189 6.15 18.83 10.19
N SER A 190 6.03 18.45 8.93
CA SER A 190 6.52 17.17 8.45
C SER A 190 8.02 17.20 8.17
N THR A 191 8.62 16.04 8.26
CA THR A 191 9.97 15.79 7.81
C THR A 191 10.00 14.44 7.09
N PHE A 192 11.02 14.23 6.29
CA PHE A 192 11.33 12.90 5.77
C PHE A 192 12.82 12.65 5.81
N GLN A 193 13.19 11.38 5.81
CA GLN A 193 14.59 10.94 5.78
C GLN A 193 14.88 10.31 4.42
N VAL A 194 16.07 10.58 3.90
CA VAL A 194 16.56 10.11 2.61
C VAL A 194 18.07 9.87 2.67
N ALA A 195 18.53 8.86 1.95
CA ALA A 195 19.96 8.60 1.72
C ALA A 195 20.22 8.28 0.25
N GLY A 196 21.47 8.40 -0.18
CA GLY A 196 21.89 8.11 -1.55
C GLY A 196 21.86 6.62 -1.88
N ASP A 197 22.24 5.79 -0.92
CA ASP A 197 22.37 4.34 -1.07
C ASP A 197 21.34 3.59 -0.23
N THR A 198 21.08 2.33 -0.58
CA THR A 198 20.17 1.43 0.13
C THR A 198 20.93 0.19 0.59
N PRO A 199 21.75 0.26 1.67
CA PRO A 199 22.45 -0.90 2.23
C PRO A 199 21.47 -1.98 2.69
N GLU A 200 21.95 -3.20 2.89
CA GLU A 200 21.10 -4.34 3.26
C GLU A 200 20.41 -4.14 4.63
N ASP A 201 21.15 -3.60 5.63
CA ASP A 201 20.57 -3.31 6.95
C ASP A 201 19.83 -1.96 6.94
N PRO A 202 18.52 -1.94 7.20
CA PRO A 202 17.76 -0.70 7.33
C PRO A 202 18.27 0.24 8.45
N LYS A 203 18.98 -0.28 9.45
CA LYS A 203 19.59 0.55 10.50
C LYS A 203 20.80 1.32 9.99
N GLU A 204 21.60 0.69 9.12
CA GLU A 204 22.71 1.37 8.45
C GLU A 204 22.20 2.48 7.53
N TRP A 205 21.13 2.21 6.80
CA TRP A 205 20.45 3.22 6.00
C TRP A 205 20.00 4.40 6.87
N LEU A 206 19.32 4.12 7.99
CA LEU A 206 18.81 5.15 8.90
C LEU A 206 19.93 5.99 9.50
N ALA A 207 21.06 5.37 9.82
CA ALA A 207 22.22 6.06 10.42
C ALA A 207 22.88 7.06 9.47
N GLN A 208 22.79 6.86 8.16
CA GLN A 208 23.37 7.76 7.14
C GLN A 208 22.32 8.68 6.49
N ALA A 209 21.02 8.48 6.79
CA ALA A 209 19.96 9.24 6.18
C ALA A 209 19.92 10.68 6.71
N GLU A 210 19.78 11.62 5.80
CA GLU A 210 19.56 13.03 6.11
C GLU A 210 18.08 13.30 6.39
N THR A 211 17.82 14.15 7.38
CA THR A 211 16.46 14.63 7.66
C THR A 211 16.21 15.90 6.87
N VAL A 212 15.19 15.87 6.01
CA VAL A 212 14.74 16.99 5.21
C VAL A 212 13.44 17.53 5.78
N GLN A 213 13.36 18.86 5.93
CA GLN A 213 12.17 19.55 6.41
C GLN A 213 11.12 19.62 5.32
N GLY A 214 9.86 19.32 5.65
CA GLY A 214 8.72 19.38 4.74
C GLY A 214 8.23 18.02 4.25
N SER A 215 7.39 18.06 3.24
CA SER A 215 6.83 16.89 2.59
C SER A 215 7.81 16.25 1.60
N TRP A 216 7.74 14.94 1.48
CA TRP A 216 8.50 14.18 0.46
C TRP A 216 7.94 14.33 -0.98
N TRP A 217 6.74 14.87 -1.16
CA TRP A 217 6.12 15.02 -2.47
C TRP A 217 6.96 15.81 -3.49
N PRO A 218 7.64 16.93 -3.14
CA PRO A 218 8.52 17.61 -4.07
C PRO A 218 9.71 16.76 -4.54
N ASP A 219 10.29 15.96 -3.65
CA ASP A 219 11.35 15.00 -4.01
C ASP A 219 10.83 13.94 -4.98
N TYR A 220 9.65 13.37 -4.70
CA TYR A 220 9.01 12.42 -5.60
C TYR A 220 8.70 13.00 -6.98
N MET A 221 8.18 14.22 -7.04
CA MET A 221 7.86 14.88 -8.30
C MET A 221 9.10 15.13 -9.16
N THR A 222 10.23 15.49 -8.52
CA THR A 222 11.51 15.63 -9.21
C THR A 222 11.97 14.27 -9.76
N TRP A 223 11.97 13.25 -8.91
CA TRP A 223 12.37 11.89 -9.29
C TRP A 223 11.50 11.30 -10.41
N LEU A 224 10.19 11.52 -10.35
CA LEU A 224 9.24 11.06 -11.36
C LEU A 224 9.39 11.85 -12.67
N GLY A 225 9.58 13.18 -12.59
CA GLY A 225 9.76 14.04 -13.75
C GLY A 225 10.92 13.62 -14.64
N GLU A 226 12.05 13.22 -14.03
CA GLU A 226 13.22 12.68 -14.77
C GLU A 226 12.91 11.40 -15.58
N ARG A 227 11.77 10.72 -15.28
CA ARG A 227 11.36 9.44 -15.85
C ARG A 227 10.07 9.49 -16.66
N SER A 228 9.43 10.65 -16.72
CA SER A 228 8.09 10.81 -17.32
C SER A 228 8.09 11.28 -18.79
N GLY A 229 9.24 11.61 -19.35
CA GLY A 229 9.32 12.21 -20.68
C GLY A 229 8.99 13.71 -20.70
N GLU A 230 8.64 14.23 -21.85
CA GLU A 230 8.34 15.66 -22.02
C GLU A 230 6.96 16.02 -21.46
N GLU A 231 6.82 17.26 -20.96
CA GLU A 231 5.53 17.80 -20.54
C GLU A 231 4.60 17.95 -21.75
N VAL A 232 3.35 17.52 -21.58
CA VAL A 232 2.30 17.66 -22.57
C VAL A 232 1.18 18.53 -22.02
N PRO A 233 0.43 19.27 -22.86
CA PRO A 233 -0.73 20.01 -22.40
C PRO A 233 -1.74 19.10 -21.69
N ALA A 234 -2.27 19.55 -20.57
CA ALA A 234 -3.34 18.82 -19.88
C ALA A 234 -4.56 18.64 -20.81
N PRO A 235 -5.23 17.47 -20.77
CA PRO A 235 -6.44 17.27 -21.56
C PRO A 235 -7.52 18.26 -21.14
N ARG A 236 -8.17 18.90 -22.11
CA ARG A 236 -9.25 19.86 -21.84
C ARG A 236 -10.54 19.18 -21.38
N GLU A 237 -10.75 17.94 -21.82
CA GLU A 237 -11.91 17.11 -21.49
C GLU A 237 -11.42 15.78 -20.92
N LEU A 238 -12.11 15.29 -19.86
CA LEU A 238 -11.83 14.01 -19.26
C LEU A 238 -12.54 12.88 -20.03
N GLY A 239 -12.05 11.63 -19.86
CA GLY A 239 -12.65 10.45 -20.50
C GLY A 239 -12.16 10.17 -21.92
N GLY A 240 -11.42 11.07 -22.55
CA GLY A 240 -10.85 10.88 -23.89
C GLY A 240 -11.93 10.62 -24.95
N LYS A 241 -11.93 9.40 -25.55
CA LYS A 241 -12.89 8.99 -26.59
C LYS A 241 -14.09 8.21 -26.03
N LEU A 242 -14.17 8.02 -24.71
CA LEU A 242 -15.27 7.29 -24.08
C LEU A 242 -16.46 8.22 -23.90
N GLU A 243 -17.66 7.68 -24.11
CA GLU A 243 -18.91 8.38 -23.84
C GLU A 243 -19.10 8.60 -22.34
N VAL A 244 -19.58 9.80 -21.96
CA VAL A 244 -19.99 10.08 -20.59
C VAL A 244 -21.33 9.41 -20.35
N LEU A 245 -21.36 8.44 -19.43
CA LEU A 245 -22.57 7.67 -19.13
C LEU A 245 -23.43 8.31 -18.04
N ALA A 246 -22.81 8.98 -17.07
CA ALA A 246 -23.49 9.64 -15.96
C ALA A 246 -22.55 10.67 -15.31
N GLU A 247 -23.13 11.57 -14.53
CA GLU A 247 -22.38 12.45 -13.64
C GLU A 247 -21.69 11.65 -12.53
N ALA A 248 -20.50 12.10 -12.10
CA ALA A 248 -19.81 11.49 -10.96
C ALA A 248 -20.60 11.73 -9.65
N PRO A 249 -20.62 10.77 -8.72
CA PRO A 249 -19.92 9.49 -8.71
C PRO A 249 -20.66 8.35 -9.42
N GLY A 250 -21.74 8.59 -10.12
CA GLY A 250 -22.61 7.58 -10.69
C GLY A 250 -23.55 6.95 -9.65
N THR A 251 -24.07 5.76 -9.94
CA THR A 251 -25.07 5.08 -9.09
C THR A 251 -24.50 3.89 -8.32
N TYR A 252 -23.27 3.45 -8.59
CA TYR A 252 -22.66 2.27 -7.95
C TYR A 252 -22.58 2.38 -6.42
N VAL A 253 -22.47 3.60 -5.88
CA VAL A 253 -22.42 3.87 -4.43
C VAL A 253 -23.69 3.48 -3.67
N PHE A 254 -24.81 3.27 -4.38
CA PHE A 254 -26.08 2.84 -3.81
C PHE A 254 -26.31 1.33 -3.92
N ASP A 255 -25.44 0.60 -4.61
CA ASP A 255 -25.49 -0.85 -4.74
C ASP A 255 -24.88 -1.49 -3.49
N LYS A 256 -25.74 -2.13 -2.65
CA LYS A 256 -25.38 -2.68 -1.33
C LYS A 256 -25.43 -4.20 -1.33
#